data_e65d7fc44d945870d3434a7e5c6e906d
#
_entry.id   e65d7fc44d945870d3434a7e5c6e906d
#
_cell.length_a   1.000
_cell.length_b   1.000
_cell.length_c   1.000
_cell.angle_alpha   90.00
_cell.angle_beta   90.00
_cell.angle_gamma   90.00
#
_symmetry.space_group_name_H-M   'P 1'
#
loop_
_entity.id
_entity.type
_entity.pdbx_description
1 polymer ?
#
loop_
_entity_poly.entity_id
_entity_poly.type
_entity_poly.pdbx_seq_one_letter_code
_entity_poly.pdbx_strand_id
1 'polypeptide(L)'
;MSKHRFESILKHLKFTRKECPSFKHSFHPVNDLITAFNEQTQSRFSPGWINCLDESMLVWTNMRTCPGWMFVPRKPHPMGNEYRTLCCGLSGIMYAIELVEGKDRPRQLQPAKYSEHSKTTGLQLRLTDSIAHSGRVVIMDSGFCVLKALIKLASVDVLASAVIKKRCFWPKYIDGGAINSHFEVKTSAQPIVFQG
;
A
#
# COMPACT_ATOMS: atom_id res chain seq x y z
N MET A 1 9.29 -22.07 -23.48
CA MET A 1 10.63 -21.40 -23.35
C MET A 1 11.44 -22.16 -22.32
N SER A 2 12.75 -22.43 -22.56
CA SER A 2 13.59 -23.13 -21.58
C SER A 2 13.93 -22.21 -20.40
N LYS A 3 14.17 -22.80 -19.22
CA LYS A 3 14.58 -22.08 -18.00
C LYS A 3 15.82 -21.21 -18.26
N HIS A 4 16.84 -21.77 -18.92
CA HIS A 4 18.08 -21.06 -19.24
C HIS A 4 17.85 -19.81 -20.12
N ARG A 5 16.96 -19.92 -21.13
CA ARG A 5 16.61 -18.77 -21.98
C ARG A 5 15.86 -17.70 -21.18
N PHE A 6 14.96 -18.09 -20.28
CA PHE A 6 14.27 -17.15 -19.40
C PHE A 6 15.24 -16.40 -18.49
N GLU A 7 16.15 -17.13 -17.83
CA GLU A 7 17.17 -16.53 -16.97
C GLU A 7 18.12 -15.61 -17.74
N SER A 8 18.49 -15.98 -18.98
CA SER A 8 19.29 -15.13 -19.85
C SER A 8 18.56 -13.83 -20.22
N ILE A 9 17.27 -13.90 -20.56
CA ILE A 9 16.47 -12.71 -20.83
C ILE A 9 16.42 -11.81 -19.59
N LEU A 10 16.16 -12.35 -18.39
CA LEU A 10 16.13 -11.57 -17.16
C LEU A 10 17.44 -10.84 -16.87
N LYS A 11 18.58 -11.46 -17.12
CA LYS A 11 19.91 -10.83 -16.94
C LYS A 11 20.13 -9.62 -17.86
N HIS A 12 19.53 -9.62 -19.04
CA HIS A 12 19.69 -8.55 -20.03
C HIS A 12 18.54 -7.54 -20.01
N LEU A 13 17.48 -7.82 -19.27
CA LEU A 13 16.34 -6.95 -19.17
C LEU A 13 16.72 -5.73 -18.31
N LYS A 14 16.67 -4.56 -18.89
CA LYS A 14 16.95 -3.29 -18.23
C LYS A 14 15.73 -2.40 -18.35
N PHE A 15 15.15 -2.02 -17.20
CA PHE A 15 14.00 -1.12 -17.11
C PHE A 15 14.40 0.33 -16.85
N THR A 16 15.71 0.61 -16.79
CA THR A 16 16.25 1.94 -16.52
C THR A 16 16.73 2.60 -17.80
N ARG A 17 16.51 3.89 -17.92
CA ARG A 17 17.09 4.69 -19.00
C ARG A 17 18.62 4.75 -18.85
N LYS A 18 19.35 4.74 -19.99
CA LYS A 18 20.83 4.86 -19.97
C LYS A 18 21.31 6.20 -19.38
N GLU A 19 20.54 7.25 -19.55
CA GLU A 19 20.84 8.57 -19.06
C GLU A 19 20.06 8.82 -17.78
N CYS A 20 20.66 8.44 -16.66
CA CYS A 20 20.17 8.87 -15.37
C CYS A 20 20.72 10.27 -15.13
N PRO A 21 19.88 11.32 -15.03
CA PRO A 21 20.36 12.62 -14.61
C PRO A 21 21.07 12.46 -13.27
N SER A 22 22.08 13.29 -13.02
CA SER A 22 22.88 13.30 -11.76
C SER A 22 22.04 13.73 -10.53
N PHE A 23 20.76 13.34 -10.51
CA PHE A 23 19.88 13.59 -9.38
C PHE A 23 20.21 12.69 -8.23
N LYS A 24 20.21 13.27 -7.04
CA LYS A 24 20.40 12.58 -5.76
C LYS A 24 19.27 11.59 -5.40
N HIS A 25 18.28 11.41 -6.26
CA HIS A 25 17.13 10.54 -5.96
C HIS A 25 17.41 9.11 -6.42
N SER A 26 17.72 8.25 -5.47
CA SER A 26 18.15 6.86 -5.71
C SER A 26 17.11 5.97 -6.39
N PHE A 27 15.84 6.32 -6.34
CA PHE A 27 14.73 5.59 -6.99
C PHE A 27 14.38 6.12 -8.38
N HIS A 28 14.97 7.23 -8.81
CA HIS A 28 14.70 7.80 -10.13
C HIS A 28 14.74 6.77 -11.27
N PRO A 29 15.71 5.84 -11.31
CA PRO A 29 15.78 4.85 -12.40
C PRO A 29 14.59 3.91 -12.50
N VAL A 30 13.87 3.68 -11.41
CA VAL A 30 12.74 2.73 -11.36
C VAL A 30 11.38 3.42 -11.31
N ASN A 31 11.32 4.72 -11.10
CA ASN A 31 10.07 5.47 -11.00
C ASN A 31 9.21 5.35 -12.25
N ASP A 32 9.81 5.46 -13.44
CA ASP A 32 9.09 5.32 -14.71
C ASP A 32 8.43 3.94 -14.83
N LEU A 33 9.13 2.89 -14.38
CA LEU A 33 8.57 1.54 -14.38
C LEU A 33 7.37 1.41 -13.44
N ILE A 34 7.48 1.93 -12.22
CA ILE A 34 6.39 1.90 -11.23
C ILE A 34 5.20 2.70 -11.72
N THR A 35 5.43 3.88 -12.28
CA THR A 35 4.37 4.72 -12.85
C THR A 35 3.67 3.99 -14.00
N ALA A 36 4.43 3.47 -14.97
CA ALA A 36 3.87 2.73 -16.09
C ALA A 36 3.12 1.46 -15.65
N PHE A 37 3.62 0.75 -14.64
CA PHE A 37 2.92 -0.39 -14.06
C PHE A 37 1.56 0.03 -13.49
N ASN A 38 1.53 1.07 -12.65
CA ASN A 38 0.30 1.55 -12.03
C ASN A 38 -0.70 2.02 -13.08
N GLU A 39 -0.28 2.81 -14.06
CA GLU A 39 -1.13 3.32 -15.14
C GLU A 39 -1.72 2.18 -15.99
N GLN A 40 -0.89 1.23 -16.40
CA GLN A 40 -1.33 0.11 -17.23
C GLN A 40 -2.27 -0.84 -16.48
N THR A 41 -1.96 -1.17 -15.24
CA THR A 41 -2.82 -2.06 -14.46
C THR A 41 -4.14 -1.39 -14.09
N GLN A 42 -4.14 -0.14 -13.64
CA GLN A 42 -5.34 0.59 -13.25
C GLN A 42 -6.25 0.91 -14.45
N SER A 43 -5.68 1.11 -15.64
CA SER A 43 -6.48 1.37 -16.85
C SER A 43 -7.12 0.12 -17.46
N ARG A 44 -6.57 -1.08 -17.19
CA ARG A 44 -6.98 -2.34 -17.82
C ARG A 44 -7.64 -3.33 -16.87
N PHE A 45 -7.46 -3.15 -15.59
CA PHE A 45 -7.97 -4.05 -14.57
C PHE A 45 -9.00 -3.32 -13.69
N SER A 46 -10.20 -3.87 -13.64
CA SER A 46 -11.24 -3.43 -12.71
C SER A 46 -11.26 -4.36 -11.50
N PRO A 47 -10.81 -3.91 -10.32
CA PRO A 47 -10.81 -4.76 -9.13
C PRO A 47 -12.22 -5.06 -8.65
N GLY A 48 -12.38 -6.15 -7.90
CA GLY A 48 -13.61 -6.51 -7.22
C GLY A 48 -13.97 -5.52 -6.11
N TRP A 49 -15.07 -5.81 -5.41
CA TRP A 49 -15.58 -4.94 -4.36
C TRP A 49 -14.69 -4.90 -3.10
N ILE A 50 -13.88 -5.94 -2.86
CA ILE A 50 -12.95 -6.03 -1.72
C ILE A 50 -11.50 -5.93 -2.19
N ASN A 51 -10.72 -5.09 -1.52
CA ASN A 51 -9.32 -4.85 -1.83
C ASN A 51 -8.48 -4.92 -0.56
N CYS A 52 -7.19 -5.21 -0.68
CA CYS A 52 -6.26 -5.31 0.43
C CYS A 52 -5.09 -4.35 0.20
N LEU A 53 -4.83 -3.50 1.18
CA LEU A 53 -3.66 -2.63 1.22
C LEU A 53 -2.69 -3.16 2.26
N ASP A 54 -1.49 -3.54 1.81
CA ASP A 54 -0.48 -4.14 2.68
C ASP A 54 0.94 -3.75 2.25
N GLU A 55 1.92 -4.13 3.07
CA GLU A 55 3.34 -3.98 2.79
C GLU A 55 4.01 -5.29 2.40
N SER A 56 4.87 -5.22 1.40
CA SER A 56 5.70 -6.32 0.95
C SER A 56 7.18 -5.94 0.94
N MET A 57 8.06 -6.94 0.98
CA MET A 57 9.51 -6.75 0.95
C MET A 57 10.08 -7.25 -0.36
N LEU A 58 10.82 -6.40 -1.06
CA LEU A 58 11.74 -6.82 -2.10
C LEU A 58 13.05 -7.22 -1.44
N VAL A 59 13.32 -8.53 -1.43
CA VAL A 59 14.50 -9.08 -0.75
C VAL A 59 15.79 -8.61 -1.42
N TRP A 60 16.66 -7.98 -0.66
CA TRP A 60 17.96 -7.51 -1.11
C TRP A 60 18.95 -7.48 0.05
N THR A 61 19.98 -8.32 -0.03
CA THR A 61 20.92 -8.49 1.07
C THR A 61 21.98 -7.40 1.16
N ASN A 62 22.34 -6.79 0.03
CA ASN A 62 23.39 -5.80 -0.02
C ASN A 62 22.84 -4.37 0.21
N MET A 63 23.02 -3.87 1.44
CA MET A 63 22.59 -2.54 1.83
C MET A 63 23.15 -1.41 0.94
N ARG A 64 24.37 -1.56 0.39
CA ARG A 64 25.02 -0.51 -0.38
C ARG A 64 24.45 -0.34 -1.80
N THR A 65 23.80 -1.36 -2.33
CA THR A 65 23.30 -1.35 -3.71
C THR A 65 21.79 -1.29 -3.81
N CYS A 66 21.06 -1.37 -2.69
CA CYS A 66 19.61 -1.28 -2.67
C CYS A 66 19.17 0.11 -2.20
N PRO A 67 18.57 0.92 -3.06
CA PRO A 67 17.95 2.16 -2.63
C PRO A 67 16.87 1.91 -1.59
N GLY A 68 16.82 2.75 -0.55
CA GLY A 68 15.82 2.62 0.52
C GLY A 68 15.91 1.30 1.30
N TRP A 69 17.10 0.66 1.32
CA TRP A 69 17.31 -0.55 2.09
C TRP A 69 16.92 -0.38 3.55
N MET A 70 16.22 -1.38 4.08
CA MET A 70 15.84 -1.43 5.47
C MET A 70 15.92 -2.84 6.03
N PHE A 71 15.98 -2.93 7.36
CA PHE A 71 15.91 -4.17 8.10
C PHE A 71 14.62 -4.20 8.93
N VAL A 72 13.76 -5.18 8.65
CA VAL A 72 12.47 -5.37 9.32
C VAL A 72 12.43 -6.74 9.98
N PRO A 73 12.89 -6.89 11.24
CA PRO A 73 13.11 -8.19 11.89
C PRO A 73 11.89 -9.13 11.93
N ARG A 74 10.68 -8.57 11.92
CA ARG A 74 9.42 -9.32 12.00
C ARG A 74 9.03 -10.01 10.67
N LYS A 75 9.67 -9.67 9.57
CA LYS A 75 9.36 -10.25 8.25
C LYS A 75 10.19 -11.52 8.02
N PRO A 76 9.65 -12.53 7.31
CA PRO A 76 10.41 -13.76 6.98
C PRO A 76 11.70 -13.48 6.21
N HIS A 77 11.69 -12.47 5.37
CA HIS A 77 12.85 -11.95 4.65
C HIS A 77 13.09 -10.50 5.07
N PRO A 78 13.89 -10.28 6.14
CA PRO A 78 13.91 -9.00 6.84
C PRO A 78 14.73 -7.91 6.15
N MET A 79 15.55 -8.25 5.14
CA MET A 79 16.47 -7.33 4.48
C MET A 79 16.02 -6.98 3.07
N GLY A 80 15.95 -5.69 2.75
CA GLY A 80 15.61 -5.25 1.41
C GLY A 80 14.94 -3.88 1.38
N ASN A 81 14.17 -3.63 0.32
CA ASN A 81 13.32 -2.47 0.21
C ASN A 81 11.86 -2.87 0.46
N GLU A 82 11.15 -2.03 1.18
CA GLU A 82 9.72 -2.20 1.41
C GLU A 82 8.92 -1.43 0.34
N TYR A 83 7.83 -2.02 -0.10
CA TYR A 83 6.86 -1.37 -0.96
C TYR A 83 5.44 -1.61 -0.46
N ARG A 84 4.55 -0.68 -0.76
CA ARG A 84 3.13 -0.73 -0.44
C ARG A 84 2.36 -1.18 -1.67
N THR A 85 1.39 -2.04 -1.46
CA THR A 85 0.61 -2.62 -2.55
C THR A 85 -0.87 -2.52 -2.28
N LEU A 86 -1.62 -2.29 -3.34
CA LEU A 86 -3.07 -2.47 -3.35
C LEU A 86 -3.42 -3.64 -4.26
N CYS A 87 -4.07 -4.64 -3.70
CA CYS A 87 -4.42 -5.88 -4.37
C CYS A 87 -5.94 -6.08 -4.36
N CYS A 88 -6.47 -6.69 -5.42
CA CYS A 88 -7.85 -7.16 -5.42
C CYS A 88 -7.97 -8.41 -4.52
N GLY A 89 -8.82 -8.36 -3.49
CA GLY A 89 -8.99 -9.47 -2.55
C GLY A 89 -9.65 -10.71 -3.15
N LEU A 90 -10.34 -10.58 -4.28
CA LEU A 90 -10.98 -11.70 -4.96
C LEU A 90 -10.05 -12.43 -5.93
N SER A 91 -9.24 -11.68 -6.70
CA SER A 91 -8.36 -12.25 -7.73
C SER A 91 -6.91 -12.40 -7.28
N GLY A 92 -6.50 -11.73 -6.20
CA GLY A 92 -5.10 -11.63 -5.78
C GLY A 92 -4.23 -10.76 -6.69
N ILE A 93 -4.80 -10.12 -7.70
CA ILE A 93 -4.05 -9.26 -8.63
C ILE A 93 -3.66 -7.97 -7.92
N MET A 94 -2.36 -7.70 -7.89
CA MET A 94 -1.80 -6.43 -7.46
C MET A 94 -1.92 -5.40 -8.60
N TYR A 95 -2.52 -4.24 -8.32
CA TYR A 95 -2.77 -3.24 -9.36
C TYR A 95 -2.30 -1.82 -9.01
N ALA A 96 -1.79 -1.63 -7.80
CA ALA A 96 -1.08 -0.40 -7.44
C ALA A 96 0.09 -0.70 -6.52
N ILE A 97 1.22 -0.02 -6.76
CA ILE A 97 2.46 -0.14 -5.99
C ILE A 97 3.00 1.24 -5.66
N GLU A 98 3.52 1.41 -4.46
CA GLU A 98 4.34 2.57 -4.07
C GLU A 98 5.57 2.10 -3.31
N LEU A 99 6.76 2.52 -3.76
CA LEU A 99 8.03 2.20 -3.09
C LEU A 99 8.19 3.01 -1.81
N VAL A 100 8.74 2.39 -0.77
CA VAL A 100 9.15 3.10 0.44
C VAL A 100 10.54 3.71 0.22
N GLU A 101 10.56 5.01 -0.02
CA GLU A 101 11.78 5.75 -0.38
C GLU A 101 12.56 6.24 0.86
N GLY A 102 12.14 5.85 2.07
CA GLY A 102 12.78 6.25 3.31
C GLY A 102 12.44 7.70 3.74
N LYS A 103 13.34 8.28 4.56
CA LYS A 103 13.15 9.62 5.11
C LYS A 103 13.41 10.74 4.10
N ASP A 104 14.20 10.44 3.08
CA ASP A 104 14.78 11.43 2.17
C ASP A 104 13.93 11.72 0.93
N ARG A 105 12.70 11.17 0.87
CA ARG A 105 11.78 11.53 -0.21
C ARG A 105 11.47 13.03 -0.13
N PRO A 106 11.85 13.82 -1.13
CA PRO A 106 11.48 15.23 -1.16
C PRO A 106 9.96 15.36 -1.19
N ARG A 107 9.38 16.14 -0.28
CA ARG A 107 7.92 16.44 -0.30
C ARG A 107 7.42 16.95 -1.66
N GLN A 108 8.32 17.55 -2.44
CA GLN A 108 8.08 18.08 -3.78
C GLN A 108 7.67 17.03 -4.82
N LEU A 109 7.98 15.74 -4.56
CA LEU A 109 7.57 14.64 -5.46
C LEU A 109 6.18 14.08 -5.14
N GLN A 110 5.54 14.56 -4.08
CA GLN A 110 4.14 14.19 -3.83
C GLN A 110 3.23 15.07 -4.71
N PRO A 111 2.22 14.46 -5.38
CA PRO A 111 1.20 15.25 -6.06
C PRO A 111 0.61 16.28 -5.10
N ALA A 112 0.44 17.52 -5.57
CA ALA A 112 -0.06 18.64 -4.76
C ALA A 112 -1.36 18.29 -4.02
N LYS A 113 -2.24 17.52 -4.66
CA LYS A 113 -3.50 16.98 -4.11
C LYS A 113 -3.34 16.26 -2.75
N TYR A 114 -2.17 15.70 -2.45
CA TYR A 114 -1.95 14.91 -1.24
C TYR A 114 -0.91 15.52 -0.30
N SER A 115 -0.30 16.64 -0.65
CA SER A 115 0.82 17.25 0.09
C SER A 115 0.43 17.77 1.48
N GLU A 116 -0.83 18.12 1.68
CA GLU A 116 -1.37 18.57 2.99
C GLU A 116 -1.62 17.44 3.99
N HIS A 117 -1.58 16.18 3.54
CA HIS A 117 -1.85 15.03 4.37
C HIS A 117 -0.59 14.47 5.04
N SER A 118 -0.78 13.74 6.14
CA SER A 118 0.31 12.96 6.73
C SER A 118 0.82 11.91 5.73
N LYS A 119 2.06 11.44 5.92
CA LYS A 119 2.66 10.43 5.03
C LYS A 119 1.76 9.21 4.82
N THR A 120 1.21 8.65 5.90
CA THR A 120 0.35 7.46 5.84
C THR A 120 -1.00 7.76 5.19
N THR A 121 -1.62 8.88 5.51
CA THR A 121 -2.89 9.29 4.89
C THR A 121 -2.71 9.55 3.39
N GLY A 122 -1.69 10.32 3.01
CA GLY A 122 -1.39 10.59 1.62
C GLY A 122 -1.07 9.32 0.80
N LEU A 123 -0.35 8.37 1.40
CA LEU A 123 -0.08 7.06 0.81
C LEU A 123 -1.38 6.31 0.50
N GLN A 124 -2.27 6.20 1.49
CA GLN A 124 -3.55 5.49 1.33
C GLN A 124 -4.38 6.12 0.22
N LEU A 125 -4.51 7.44 0.22
CA LEU A 125 -5.26 8.16 -0.81
C LEU A 125 -4.65 7.98 -2.21
N ARG A 126 -3.32 7.98 -2.36
CA ARG A 126 -2.66 7.75 -3.66
C ARG A 126 -2.91 6.35 -4.18
N LEU A 127 -2.74 5.33 -3.34
CA LEU A 127 -2.93 3.95 -3.76
C LEU A 127 -4.38 3.64 -4.11
N THR A 128 -5.34 4.27 -3.42
CA THR A 128 -6.77 4.02 -3.64
C THR A 128 -7.43 4.98 -4.64
N ASP A 129 -6.68 5.91 -5.22
CA ASP A 129 -7.24 6.93 -6.14
C ASP A 129 -8.01 6.32 -7.32
N SER A 130 -7.52 5.19 -7.85
CA SER A 130 -8.15 4.47 -8.96
C SER A 130 -9.49 3.81 -8.62
N ILE A 131 -9.80 3.67 -7.34
CA ILE A 131 -11.07 3.10 -6.87
C ILE A 131 -11.91 4.13 -6.09
N ALA A 132 -11.53 5.39 -6.14
CA ALA A 132 -12.32 6.47 -5.56
C ALA A 132 -13.72 6.51 -6.20
N HIS A 133 -14.72 6.91 -5.42
CA HIS A 133 -16.13 7.02 -5.83
C HIS A 133 -16.76 5.71 -6.34
N SER A 134 -16.29 4.57 -5.83
CA SER A 134 -16.73 3.26 -6.31
C SER A 134 -17.47 2.41 -5.27
N GLY A 135 -17.60 2.88 -4.03
CA GLY A 135 -18.20 2.12 -2.93
C GLY A 135 -17.41 0.85 -2.55
N ARG A 136 -16.17 0.71 -3.04
CA ARG A 136 -15.33 -0.47 -2.74
C ARG A 136 -14.78 -0.42 -1.33
N VAL A 137 -14.46 -1.62 -0.82
CA VAL A 137 -13.91 -1.81 0.52
C VAL A 137 -12.39 -2.04 0.42
N VAL A 138 -11.62 -1.39 1.29
CA VAL A 138 -10.19 -1.63 1.46
C VAL A 138 -9.94 -2.16 2.87
N ILE A 139 -9.36 -3.33 2.95
CA ILE A 139 -8.91 -3.95 4.20
C ILE A 139 -7.43 -3.66 4.41
N MET A 140 -7.06 -3.26 5.62
CA MET A 140 -5.69 -2.82 5.94
C MET A 140 -5.22 -3.41 7.26
N ASP A 141 -3.89 -3.62 7.38
CA ASP A 141 -3.25 -3.94 8.67
C ASP A 141 -3.24 -2.72 9.59
N SER A 142 -2.95 -2.99 10.84
CA SER A 142 -2.83 -2.00 11.93
C SER A 142 -1.81 -0.88 11.66
N GLY A 143 -0.83 -1.11 10.80
CA GLY A 143 0.14 -0.11 10.36
C GLY A 143 -0.48 1.04 9.56
N PHE A 144 -1.63 0.78 8.93
CA PHE A 144 -2.39 1.75 8.13
C PHE A 144 -3.59 2.35 8.88
N CYS A 145 -3.87 1.89 10.11
CA CYS A 145 -5.01 2.38 10.88
C CYS A 145 -4.79 3.82 11.37
N VAL A 146 -5.11 4.77 10.52
CA VAL A 146 -5.07 6.21 10.82
C VAL A 146 -6.47 6.79 10.63
N LEU A 147 -7.10 7.24 11.72
CA LEU A 147 -8.49 7.73 11.69
C LEU A 147 -8.73 8.81 10.63
N LYS A 148 -7.80 9.78 10.49
CA LYS A 148 -7.90 10.80 9.45
C LYS A 148 -7.93 10.23 8.03
N ALA A 149 -7.20 9.14 7.80
CA ALA A 149 -7.20 8.46 6.51
C ALA A 149 -8.53 7.76 6.25
N LEU A 150 -9.06 7.05 7.26
CA LEU A 150 -10.36 6.37 7.15
C LEU A 150 -11.50 7.37 6.83
N ILE A 151 -11.52 8.52 7.52
CA ILE A 151 -12.50 9.59 7.26
C ILE A 151 -12.33 10.13 5.82
N LYS A 152 -11.10 10.35 5.36
CA LYS A 152 -10.85 10.85 4.01
C LYS A 152 -11.22 9.82 2.93
N LEU A 153 -10.93 8.54 3.15
CA LEU A 153 -11.36 7.48 2.26
C LEU A 153 -12.89 7.41 2.17
N ALA A 154 -13.58 7.49 3.30
CA ALA A 154 -15.04 7.55 3.30
C ALA A 154 -15.58 8.77 2.54
N SER A 155 -14.90 9.93 2.61
CA SER A 155 -15.33 11.13 1.87
C SER A 155 -15.16 11.04 0.34
N VAL A 156 -14.41 10.05 -0.15
CA VAL A 156 -14.28 9.73 -1.58
C VAL A 156 -14.94 8.38 -1.91
N ASP A 157 -15.89 7.97 -1.10
CA ASP A 157 -16.69 6.75 -1.29
C ASP A 157 -15.83 5.48 -1.44
N VAL A 158 -14.79 5.39 -0.60
CA VAL A 158 -14.00 4.18 -0.38
C VAL A 158 -14.18 3.77 1.08
N LEU A 159 -14.84 2.64 1.30
CA LEU A 159 -15.02 2.09 2.63
C LEU A 159 -13.71 1.45 3.10
N ALA A 160 -13.32 1.68 4.33
CA ALA A 160 -12.06 1.17 4.84
C ALA A 160 -12.24 0.43 6.16
N SER A 161 -11.59 -0.73 6.27
CA SER A 161 -11.52 -1.53 7.48
C SER A 161 -10.05 -1.75 7.87
N ALA A 162 -9.70 -1.50 9.12
CA ALA A 162 -8.34 -1.67 9.60
C ALA A 162 -8.30 -2.24 11.01
N VAL A 163 -7.27 -3.03 11.30
CA VAL A 163 -7.06 -3.57 12.64
C VAL A 163 -6.54 -2.48 13.58
N ILE A 164 -7.22 -2.25 14.69
CA ILE A 164 -6.76 -1.33 15.74
C ILE A 164 -5.89 -2.09 16.74
N LYS A 165 -4.58 -1.91 16.65
CA LYS A 165 -3.62 -2.60 17.52
C LYS A 165 -3.33 -1.85 18.83
N LYS A 166 -3.39 -0.52 18.80
CA LYS A 166 -3.03 0.31 19.95
C LYS A 166 -4.26 1.01 20.52
N ARG A 167 -4.48 0.87 21.82
CA ARG A 167 -5.61 1.50 22.51
C ARG A 167 -5.65 3.04 22.34
N CYS A 168 -4.53 3.69 22.13
CA CYS A 168 -4.48 5.14 21.90
C CYS A 168 -5.19 5.60 20.61
N PHE A 169 -5.47 4.68 19.69
CA PHE A 169 -6.23 4.97 18.47
C PHE A 169 -7.74 4.74 18.63
N TRP A 170 -8.17 4.15 19.75
CA TRP A 170 -9.57 4.01 20.08
C TRP A 170 -10.13 5.34 20.59
N PRO A 171 -11.32 5.73 20.16
CA PRO A 171 -12.04 6.81 20.81
C PRO A 171 -12.19 6.51 22.29
N LYS A 172 -11.90 7.49 23.17
CA LYS A 172 -11.90 7.29 24.63
C LYS A 172 -13.27 6.90 25.20
N TYR A 173 -14.33 7.21 24.48
CA TYR A 173 -15.71 6.92 24.85
C TYR A 173 -16.19 5.52 24.42
N ILE A 174 -15.37 4.77 23.68
CA ILE A 174 -15.71 3.40 23.29
C ILE A 174 -14.99 2.43 24.23
N ASP A 175 -15.76 1.66 25.00
CA ASP A 175 -15.21 0.55 25.77
C ASP A 175 -15.01 -0.68 24.87
N GLY A 176 -13.75 -1.14 24.76
CA GLY A 176 -13.41 -2.32 23.98
C GLY A 176 -14.05 -3.61 24.51
N GLY A 177 -14.32 -3.68 25.82
CA GLY A 177 -15.06 -4.78 26.42
C GLY A 177 -16.52 -4.83 25.98
N ALA A 178 -17.17 -3.67 25.91
CA ALA A 178 -18.55 -3.56 25.41
C ALA A 178 -18.65 -3.95 23.93
N ILE A 179 -17.65 -3.62 23.12
CA ILE A 179 -17.58 -4.06 21.72
C ILE A 179 -17.46 -5.58 21.64
N ASN A 180 -16.51 -6.18 22.37
CA ASN A 180 -16.33 -7.64 22.36
C ASN A 180 -17.58 -8.38 22.78
N SER A 181 -18.24 -7.96 23.88
CA SER A 181 -19.48 -8.60 24.31
C SER A 181 -20.61 -8.46 23.28
N HIS A 182 -20.61 -7.39 22.51
CA HIS A 182 -21.58 -7.18 21.42
C HIS A 182 -21.31 -8.12 20.22
N PHE A 183 -20.03 -8.44 19.95
CA PHE A 183 -19.64 -9.34 18.89
C PHE A 183 -19.71 -10.83 19.27
N GLU A 184 -19.43 -11.19 20.52
CA GLU A 184 -19.49 -12.58 21.01
C GLU A 184 -20.91 -13.15 20.98
N VAL A 185 -21.93 -12.30 21.02
CA VAL A 185 -23.34 -12.75 21.02
C VAL A 185 -23.85 -13.16 19.64
N LYS A 186 -23.12 -12.89 18.55
CA LYS A 186 -23.60 -13.13 17.16
C LYS A 186 -22.62 -13.93 16.33
N THR A 187 -22.48 -15.22 16.60
CA THR A 187 -21.87 -16.19 15.68
C THR A 187 -22.77 -16.57 14.50
N SER A 188 -23.86 -15.87 14.25
CA SER A 188 -24.69 -16.07 13.05
C SER A 188 -24.35 -15.02 12.00
N ALA A 189 -24.00 -15.50 10.83
CA ALA A 189 -23.47 -14.90 9.62
C ALA A 189 -24.19 -13.67 9.02
N GLN A 190 -24.44 -12.61 9.78
CA GLN A 190 -24.88 -11.34 9.21
C GLN A 190 -23.85 -10.24 9.44
N PRO A 191 -23.45 -9.47 8.41
CA PRO A 191 -22.54 -8.35 8.59
C PRO A 191 -23.20 -7.30 9.47
N ILE A 192 -22.45 -6.84 10.48
CA ILE A 192 -22.90 -5.75 11.34
C ILE A 192 -22.58 -4.44 10.61
N VAL A 193 -23.61 -3.73 10.21
CA VAL A 193 -23.51 -2.38 9.64
C VAL A 193 -23.66 -1.39 10.79
N PHE A 194 -22.60 -0.65 11.09
CA PHE A 194 -22.70 0.51 11.97
C PHE A 194 -23.27 1.68 11.17
N GLN A 195 -24.48 2.10 11.48
CA GLN A 195 -24.99 3.40 11.09
C GLN A 195 -24.51 4.41 12.12
N GLY A 196 -23.60 5.31 11.70
CA GLY A 196 -23.14 6.47 12.47
C GLY A 196 -23.99 7.68 12.21
#